data_224f7fe3eb9ef1fb4caadb109e02c117
#
_entry.id   224f7fe3eb9ef1fb4caadb109e02c117
#
_cell.length_a   1.000
_cell.length_b   1.000
_cell.length_c   1.000
_cell.angle_alpha   90.00
_cell.angle_beta   90.00
_cell.angle_gamma   90.00
#
_symmetry.space_group_name_H-M   'P 1'
#
loop_
_entity.id
_entity.type
_entity.pdbx_description
1 polymer ?
#
loop_
_entity_poly.entity_id
_entity_poly.type
_entity_poly.pdbx_seq_one_letter_code
_entity_poly.pdbx_strand_id
1 'polypeptide(L)'
;ANADTLGYKQESVSSQSFDKLLTIKIRDGSQSYHNQAIGTMSLGVKVGEVYTDYSQGSIRGTSSPLDLALSGSGFFTITTTNAKGETVTRYTRDGSFQLTKDGYLVDSQGNRVQGSGGDIQIDPNAKDITIDNSGRITVDGEVKDTLKIVDFENYDYILKTGDNLYRVVDGATETTSNASVLQGYTEQSNVNVVSEMVDMITVTRAY
;
A
#
# COMPACT_ATOMS: atom_id res chain seq x y z
N ALA A 1 -4.91 -0.19 14.29
CA ALA A 1 -4.87 1.00 13.47
C ALA A 1 -3.43 1.23 13.02
N ASN A 2 -3.20 1.26 11.71
CA ASN A 2 -1.86 1.36 11.10
C ASN A 2 -1.46 2.83 10.82
N ALA A 3 -1.89 3.74 11.70
CA ALA A 3 -1.58 5.17 11.56
C ALA A 3 -0.07 5.47 11.75
N ASP A 4 0.61 4.64 12.55
CA ASP A 4 2.03 4.77 12.84
C ASP A 4 2.93 3.91 11.93
N THR A 5 2.33 3.14 11.00
CA THR A 5 3.09 2.30 10.07
C THR A 5 3.61 3.15 8.90
N LEU A 6 4.93 3.16 8.71
CA LEU A 6 5.56 3.92 7.63
C LEU A 6 5.12 3.41 6.25
N GLY A 7 4.82 4.33 5.35
CA GLY A 7 4.39 4.00 3.99
C GLY A 7 3.05 3.26 3.88
N TYR A 8 2.29 3.17 4.97
CA TYR A 8 0.97 2.53 4.96
C TYR A 8 -0.02 3.34 4.13
N LYS A 9 -0.81 2.64 3.33
CA LYS A 9 -1.91 3.22 2.56
C LYS A 9 -3.25 2.78 3.13
N GLN A 10 -4.12 3.75 3.37
CA GLN A 10 -5.44 3.54 3.93
C GLN A 10 -6.28 2.62 3.03
N GLU A 11 -6.97 1.68 3.65
CA GLU A 11 -7.97 0.85 3.00
C GLU A 11 -9.35 1.24 3.49
N SER A 12 -10.25 1.49 2.57
CA SER A 12 -11.65 1.74 2.85
C SER A 12 -12.50 0.64 2.25
N VAL A 13 -13.57 0.32 2.94
CA VAL A 13 -14.52 -0.73 2.55
C VAL A 13 -15.81 -0.05 2.11
N SER A 14 -16.26 -0.31 0.90
CA SER A 14 -17.60 0.08 0.50
C SER A 14 -18.63 -0.86 1.11
N SER A 15 -19.75 -0.32 1.58
CA SER A 15 -20.89 -1.12 1.98
C SER A 15 -21.88 -1.19 0.82
N GLN A 16 -22.31 -2.41 0.48
CA GLN A 16 -23.36 -2.63 -0.51
C GLN A 16 -24.60 -3.16 0.18
N SER A 17 -25.76 -2.56 -0.13
CA SER A 17 -27.02 -3.16 0.30
C SER A 17 -27.23 -4.49 -0.40
N PHE A 18 -27.80 -5.48 0.29
CA PHE A 18 -28.30 -6.67 -0.38
C PHE A 18 -29.35 -6.29 -1.42
N ASP A 19 -29.45 -7.09 -2.47
CA ASP A 19 -30.49 -6.93 -3.46
C ASP A 19 -31.87 -6.87 -2.78
N LYS A 20 -32.66 -5.90 -3.19
CA LYS A 20 -33.98 -5.72 -2.64
C LYS A 20 -34.89 -6.86 -3.08
N LEU A 21 -35.41 -7.63 -2.14
CA LEU A 21 -36.40 -8.63 -2.42
C LEU A 21 -37.78 -7.97 -2.48
N LEU A 22 -38.52 -8.27 -3.56
CA LEU A 22 -39.89 -7.86 -3.70
C LEU A 22 -40.75 -8.66 -2.70
N THR A 23 -41.30 -7.99 -1.72
CA THR A 23 -42.19 -8.61 -0.75
C THR A 23 -43.62 -8.64 -1.33
N ILE A 24 -44.13 -9.83 -1.57
CA ILE A 24 -45.48 -10.05 -2.09
C ILE A 24 -46.37 -10.51 -0.94
N LYS A 25 -47.51 -9.88 -0.77
CA LYS A 25 -48.55 -10.34 0.15
C LYS A 25 -49.25 -11.53 -0.47
N ILE A 26 -49.05 -12.74 0.07
CA ILE A 26 -49.83 -13.91 -0.28
C ILE A 26 -51.12 -13.85 0.53
N ARG A 27 -52.24 -13.62 -0.11
CA ARG A 27 -53.57 -13.68 0.54
C ARG A 27 -54.02 -15.11 0.62
N ASP A 28 -54.69 -15.43 1.70
CA ASP A 28 -55.44 -16.65 1.80
C ASP A 28 -56.63 -16.62 0.82
N GLY A 29 -57.02 -17.81 0.36
CA GLY A 29 -57.83 -18.06 -0.84
C GLY A 29 -59.26 -17.54 -0.90
N SER A 30 -59.62 -16.42 -0.27
CA SER A 30 -60.99 -15.89 -0.28
C SER A 30 -61.25 -14.75 -1.27
N GLN A 31 -60.26 -14.27 -2.00
CA GLN A 31 -60.44 -13.26 -3.06
C GLN A 31 -59.55 -13.51 -4.28
N SER A 32 -60.21 -13.53 -5.46
CA SER A 32 -59.60 -13.71 -6.75
C SER A 32 -58.46 -12.73 -7.08
N TYR A 33 -57.36 -13.30 -7.48
CA TYR A 33 -56.34 -12.78 -8.38
C TYR A 33 -55.88 -11.32 -8.25
N HIS A 34 -55.03 -11.04 -7.27
CA HIS A 34 -53.91 -10.07 -7.49
C HIS A 34 -52.98 -10.13 -6.29
N ASN A 35 -51.80 -10.71 -6.51
CA ASN A 35 -50.66 -10.55 -5.60
C ASN A 35 -50.26 -9.08 -5.60
N GLN A 36 -50.54 -8.38 -4.52
CA GLN A 36 -50.16 -6.99 -4.38
C GLN A 36 -48.73 -6.91 -3.81
N ALA A 37 -47.82 -6.31 -4.56
CA ALA A 37 -46.51 -5.98 -4.05
C ALA A 37 -46.64 -4.98 -2.91
N ILE A 38 -46.11 -5.31 -1.73
CA ILE A 38 -46.19 -4.48 -0.53
C ILE A 38 -44.97 -3.56 -0.42
N GLY A 39 -43.95 -3.78 -1.27
CA GLY A 39 -42.73 -3.01 -1.27
C GLY A 39 -41.50 -3.91 -1.41
N THR A 40 -40.34 -3.29 -1.36
CA THR A 40 -39.06 -3.98 -1.36
C THR A 40 -38.48 -3.95 0.05
N MET A 41 -37.98 -5.09 0.52
CA MET A 41 -37.27 -5.18 1.78
C MET A 41 -35.77 -5.42 1.50
N SER A 42 -34.91 -4.60 2.09
CA SER A 42 -33.46 -4.85 2.07
C SER A 42 -33.12 -5.80 3.21
N LEU A 43 -32.37 -6.86 2.90
CA LEU A 43 -31.97 -7.87 3.87
C LEU A 43 -30.71 -7.49 4.66
N GLY A 44 -30.30 -6.23 4.59
CA GLY A 44 -29.13 -5.73 5.29
C GLY A 44 -28.04 -5.21 4.36
N VAL A 45 -26.84 -5.06 4.89
CA VAL A 45 -25.67 -4.55 4.19
C VAL A 45 -24.59 -5.62 4.20
N LYS A 46 -23.96 -5.84 3.06
CA LYS A 46 -22.75 -6.68 2.93
C LYS A 46 -21.51 -5.81 2.72
N VAL A 47 -20.37 -6.34 3.12
CA VAL A 47 -19.08 -5.74 2.76
C VAL A 47 -18.95 -5.78 1.24
N GLY A 48 -18.75 -4.63 0.65
CA GLY A 48 -18.51 -4.47 -0.78
C GLY A 48 -17.02 -4.63 -1.13
N GLU A 49 -16.56 -3.81 -2.04
CA GLU A 49 -15.16 -3.83 -2.48
C GLU A 49 -14.28 -3.05 -1.49
N VAL A 50 -13.04 -3.51 -1.35
CA VAL A 50 -11.99 -2.83 -0.58
C VAL A 50 -11.17 -1.99 -1.55
N TYR A 51 -11.04 -0.71 -1.24
CA TYR A 51 -10.26 0.24 -2.02
C TYR A 51 -9.06 0.70 -1.20
N THR A 52 -7.88 0.71 -1.82
CA THR A 52 -6.67 1.27 -1.23
C THR A 52 -6.49 2.70 -1.73
N ASP A 53 -6.35 3.65 -0.82
CA ASP A 53 -5.98 5.03 -1.14
C ASP A 53 -4.47 5.15 -1.28
N TYR A 54 -3.98 5.28 -2.50
CA TYR A 54 -2.56 5.43 -2.82
C TYR A 54 -2.05 6.87 -2.71
N SER A 55 -2.86 7.81 -2.23
CA SER A 55 -2.41 9.19 -2.02
C SER A 55 -1.18 9.24 -1.10
N GLN A 56 -0.33 10.21 -1.34
CA GLN A 56 0.90 10.37 -0.58
C GLN A 56 0.62 10.76 0.86
N GLY A 57 1.24 10.04 1.81
CA GLY A 57 1.26 10.40 3.22
C GLY A 57 2.18 11.61 3.47
N SER A 58 2.13 12.18 4.68
CA SER A 58 3.03 13.26 5.05
C SER A 58 4.49 12.78 5.10
N ILE A 59 5.41 13.62 4.64
CA ILE A 59 6.84 13.33 4.67
C ILE A 59 7.43 13.92 5.94
N ARG A 60 8.16 13.10 6.69
CA ARG A 60 8.80 13.48 7.95
C ARG A 60 10.31 13.30 7.87
N GLY A 61 11.06 14.34 8.24
CA GLY A 61 12.52 14.28 8.35
C GLY A 61 12.98 13.35 9.48
N THR A 62 14.05 12.61 9.21
CA THR A 62 14.74 11.75 10.16
C THR A 62 16.23 12.08 10.16
N SER A 63 16.98 11.49 11.09
CA SER A 63 18.44 11.67 11.14
C SER A 63 19.20 10.54 10.43
N SER A 64 18.51 9.56 9.87
CA SER A 64 19.13 8.40 9.24
C SER A 64 19.39 8.65 7.76
N PRO A 65 20.63 8.46 7.27
CA PRO A 65 20.92 8.60 5.84
C PRO A 65 20.34 7.48 4.97
N LEU A 66 19.85 6.39 5.59
CA LEU A 66 19.21 5.26 4.90
C LEU A 66 17.69 5.32 4.93
N ASP A 67 17.12 6.32 5.60
CA ASP A 67 15.70 6.59 5.50
C ASP A 67 15.41 7.38 4.23
N LEU A 68 14.53 6.85 3.41
CA LEU A 68 14.20 7.38 2.10
C LEU A 68 12.69 7.58 1.98
N ALA A 69 12.28 8.69 1.42
CA ALA A 69 10.89 8.90 1.03
C ALA A 69 10.79 9.16 -0.47
N LEU A 70 9.68 8.79 -1.06
CA LEU A 70 9.36 9.17 -2.44
C LEU A 70 8.42 10.37 -2.43
N SER A 71 8.79 11.42 -3.15
CA SER A 71 7.91 12.55 -3.43
C SER A 71 7.33 12.38 -4.83
N GLY A 72 6.07 12.00 -4.91
CA GLY A 72 5.38 11.62 -6.14
C GLY A 72 4.95 10.16 -6.16
N SER A 73 4.40 9.72 -7.29
CA SER A 73 3.89 8.36 -7.48
C SER A 73 5.01 7.36 -7.78
N GLY A 74 4.92 6.19 -7.21
CA GLY A 74 5.87 5.11 -7.42
C GLY A 74 6.16 4.32 -6.15
N PHE A 75 6.97 3.29 -6.28
CA PHE A 75 7.30 2.35 -5.21
C PHE A 75 8.77 1.95 -5.28
N PHE A 76 9.36 1.72 -4.13
CA PHE A 76 10.61 0.98 -4.03
C PHE A 76 10.37 -0.48 -4.38
N THR A 77 11.34 -1.09 -5.03
CA THR A 77 11.32 -2.52 -5.37
C THR A 77 12.15 -3.29 -4.36
N ILE A 78 11.55 -4.30 -3.77
CA ILE A 78 12.22 -5.20 -2.84
C ILE A 78 12.03 -6.65 -3.26
N THR A 79 12.87 -7.53 -2.76
CA THR A 79 12.72 -8.97 -2.91
C THR A 79 12.53 -9.63 -1.56
N THR A 80 11.60 -10.56 -1.49
CA THR A 80 11.31 -11.37 -0.30
C THR A 80 11.36 -12.84 -0.67
N THR A 81 11.57 -13.70 0.30
CA THR A 81 11.54 -15.16 0.10
C THR A 81 10.17 -15.67 0.52
N ASN A 82 9.48 -16.35 -0.40
CA ASN A 82 8.19 -16.94 -0.10
C ASN A 82 8.33 -18.23 0.73
N ALA A 83 7.21 -18.79 1.16
CA ALA A 83 7.19 -20.02 1.96
C ALA A 83 7.78 -21.25 1.25
N LYS A 84 7.95 -21.18 -0.09
CA LYS A 84 8.58 -22.24 -0.90
C LYS A 84 10.09 -22.04 -1.06
N GLY A 85 10.66 -20.96 -0.50
CA GLY A 85 12.08 -20.62 -0.64
C GLY A 85 12.41 -19.89 -1.93
N GLU A 86 11.42 -19.47 -2.72
CA GLU A 86 11.62 -18.72 -3.96
C GLU A 86 11.68 -17.22 -3.69
N THR A 87 12.57 -16.52 -4.38
CA THR A 87 12.66 -15.07 -4.34
C THR A 87 11.55 -14.46 -5.17
N VAL A 88 10.74 -13.61 -4.57
CA VAL A 88 9.64 -12.91 -5.22
C VAL A 88 9.78 -11.40 -5.07
N THR A 89 9.39 -10.68 -6.10
CA THR A 89 9.40 -9.20 -6.10
C THR A 89 8.18 -8.66 -5.37
N ARG A 90 8.41 -7.63 -4.55
CA ARG A 90 7.39 -6.85 -3.87
C ARG A 90 7.70 -5.37 -4.01
N TYR A 91 6.72 -4.56 -3.74
CA TYR A 91 6.80 -3.10 -3.84
C TYR A 91 6.40 -2.49 -2.52
N THR A 92 7.00 -1.35 -2.17
CA THR A 92 6.71 -0.68 -0.90
C THR A 92 6.88 0.82 -1.02
N ARG A 93 6.18 1.56 -0.17
CA ARG A 93 6.40 2.99 0.09
C ARG A 93 7.23 3.22 1.36
N ASP A 94 7.41 2.19 2.16
CA ASP A 94 8.28 2.26 3.33
C ASP A 94 9.74 2.29 2.89
N GLY A 95 10.42 3.38 3.20
CA GLY A 95 11.82 3.60 2.89
C GLY A 95 12.71 3.61 4.13
N SER A 96 12.27 3.06 5.25
CA SER A 96 13.11 2.89 6.44
C SER A 96 14.05 1.72 6.27
N PHE A 97 15.15 1.96 5.58
CA PHE A 97 16.11 0.93 5.23
C PHE A 97 17.28 0.86 6.21
N GLN A 98 17.96 -0.26 6.21
CA GLN A 98 19.15 -0.50 7.01
C GLN A 98 20.15 -1.40 6.26
N LEU A 99 21.40 -1.39 6.70
CA LEU A 99 22.42 -2.29 6.16
C LEU A 99 22.56 -3.53 7.05
N THR A 100 22.67 -4.68 6.39
CA THR A 100 23.09 -5.93 7.05
C THR A 100 24.60 -5.92 7.32
N LYS A 101 25.08 -6.87 8.10
CA LYS A 101 26.53 -7.06 8.35
C LYS A 101 27.32 -7.26 7.06
N ASP A 102 26.69 -7.85 6.04
CA ASP A 102 27.29 -8.09 4.72
C ASP A 102 27.12 -6.90 3.77
N GLY A 103 26.50 -5.81 4.22
CA GLY A 103 26.30 -4.59 3.47
C GLY A 103 25.09 -4.57 2.55
N TYR A 104 24.20 -5.53 2.64
CA TYR A 104 22.96 -5.48 1.86
C TYR A 104 21.99 -4.46 2.43
N LEU A 105 21.41 -3.66 1.55
CA LEU A 105 20.34 -2.73 1.90
C LEU A 105 19.03 -3.52 2.02
N VAL A 106 18.41 -3.46 3.20
CA VAL A 106 17.20 -4.22 3.52
C VAL A 106 16.19 -3.33 4.22
N ASP A 107 14.93 -3.76 4.19
CA ASP A 107 13.86 -3.17 5.00
C ASP A 107 13.90 -3.67 6.45
N SER A 108 12.95 -3.26 7.27
CA SER A 108 12.84 -3.66 8.68
C SER A 108 12.60 -5.16 8.88
N GLN A 109 12.16 -5.86 7.85
CA GLN A 109 11.89 -7.31 7.86
C GLN A 109 13.05 -8.13 7.27
N GLY A 110 14.08 -7.48 6.79
CA GLY A 110 15.24 -8.13 6.17
C GLY A 110 15.08 -8.43 4.67
N ASN A 111 14.03 -7.91 4.03
CA ASN A 111 13.86 -8.03 2.59
C ASN A 111 14.85 -7.12 1.86
N ARG A 112 15.42 -7.58 0.76
CA ARG A 112 16.47 -6.86 0.05
C ARG A 112 15.89 -5.80 -0.88
N VAL A 113 16.42 -4.59 -0.78
CA VAL A 113 16.09 -3.48 -1.67
C VAL A 113 16.80 -3.67 -3.00
N GLN A 114 16.08 -3.46 -4.10
CA GLN A 114 16.60 -3.66 -5.45
C GLN A 114 17.06 -2.35 -6.07
N GLY A 115 18.19 -2.42 -6.73
CA GLY A 115 18.68 -1.39 -7.63
C GLY A 115 18.63 -1.86 -9.08
N SER A 116 19.16 -1.06 -9.99
CA SER A 116 19.28 -1.42 -11.41
C SER A 116 20.17 -2.64 -11.65
N GLY A 117 21.13 -2.90 -10.77
CA GLY A 117 22.02 -4.06 -10.81
C GLY A 117 21.56 -5.26 -9.97
N GLY A 118 20.36 -5.23 -9.41
CA GLY A 118 19.87 -6.27 -8.50
C GLY A 118 19.96 -5.85 -7.04
N ASP A 119 20.35 -6.77 -6.15
CA ASP A 119 20.54 -6.46 -4.72
C ASP A 119 21.57 -5.35 -4.53
N ILE A 120 21.23 -4.36 -3.73
CA ILE A 120 22.11 -3.24 -3.43
C ILE A 120 23.07 -3.65 -2.30
N GLN A 121 24.37 -3.54 -2.54
CA GLN A 121 25.39 -3.82 -1.55
C GLN A 121 26.28 -2.60 -1.35
N ILE A 122 26.40 -2.16 -0.10
CA ILE A 122 27.19 -1.01 0.32
C ILE A 122 28.17 -1.49 1.39
N ASP A 123 29.41 -0.97 1.37
CA ASP A 123 30.38 -1.27 2.43
C ASP A 123 29.81 -0.84 3.80
N PRO A 124 29.65 -1.76 4.78
CA PRO A 124 29.14 -1.41 6.10
C PRO A 124 30.01 -0.39 6.85
N ASN A 125 31.28 -0.27 6.46
CA ASN A 125 32.24 0.69 7.03
C ASN A 125 32.29 2.02 6.26
N ALA A 126 31.42 2.21 5.26
CA ALA A 126 31.36 3.45 4.49
C ALA A 126 31.10 4.65 5.41
N LYS A 127 31.84 5.74 5.15
CA LYS A 127 31.73 6.96 5.97
C LYS A 127 30.66 7.91 5.46
N ASP A 128 30.46 7.92 4.15
CA ASP A 128 29.52 8.83 3.49
C ASP A 128 28.65 8.05 2.49
N ILE A 129 27.34 8.11 2.69
CA ILE A 129 26.35 7.52 1.81
C ILE A 129 25.41 8.65 1.38
N THR A 130 25.42 8.97 0.11
CA THR A 130 24.58 10.02 -0.47
C THR A 130 23.65 9.40 -1.51
N ILE A 131 22.38 9.72 -1.41
CA ILE A 131 21.35 9.27 -2.37
C ILE A 131 20.71 10.53 -2.95
N ASP A 132 20.83 10.72 -4.26
CA ASP A 132 20.28 11.88 -4.94
C ASP A 132 18.78 11.72 -5.26
N ASN A 133 18.17 12.77 -5.78
CA ASN A 133 16.74 12.78 -6.12
C ASN A 133 16.35 11.76 -7.20
N SER A 134 17.30 11.28 -7.98
CA SER A 134 17.07 10.24 -8.99
C SER A 134 17.22 8.81 -8.45
N GLY A 135 17.57 8.69 -7.16
CA GLY A 135 17.81 7.40 -6.52
C GLY A 135 19.21 6.85 -6.72
N ARG A 136 20.15 7.63 -7.24
CA ARG A 136 21.54 7.23 -7.41
C ARG A 136 22.23 7.20 -6.06
N ILE A 137 22.86 6.06 -5.74
CA ILE A 137 23.58 5.83 -4.50
C ILE A 137 25.06 6.05 -4.73
N THR A 138 25.62 7.04 -4.02
CA THR A 138 27.04 7.34 -4.00
C THR A 138 27.59 7.02 -2.63
N VAL A 139 28.65 6.20 -2.58
CA VAL A 139 29.31 5.76 -1.36
C VAL A 139 30.77 6.19 -1.41
N ASP A 140 31.21 7.00 -0.43
CA ASP A 140 32.56 7.53 -0.35
C ASP A 140 33.06 8.18 -1.68
N GLY A 141 32.16 8.85 -2.39
CA GLY A 141 32.45 9.52 -3.66
C GLY A 141 32.29 8.64 -4.92
N GLU A 142 32.01 7.36 -4.78
CA GLU A 142 31.80 6.45 -5.91
C GLU A 142 30.32 6.08 -6.06
N VAL A 143 29.81 6.12 -7.29
CA VAL A 143 28.46 5.64 -7.61
C VAL A 143 28.45 4.12 -7.52
N LYS A 144 27.61 3.57 -6.65
CA LYS A 144 27.46 2.11 -6.46
C LYS A 144 26.30 1.52 -7.24
N ASP A 145 25.14 2.12 -7.16
CA ASP A 145 23.93 1.65 -7.83
C ASP A 145 22.90 2.78 -7.91
N THR A 146 21.78 2.50 -8.56
CA THR A 146 20.62 3.37 -8.59
C THR A 146 19.41 2.57 -8.09
N LEU A 147 18.64 3.13 -7.16
CA LEU A 147 17.42 2.51 -6.68
C LEU A 147 16.46 2.21 -7.83
N LYS A 148 15.88 1.03 -7.82
CA LYS A 148 14.81 0.67 -8.75
C LYS A 148 13.48 1.17 -8.21
N ILE A 149 13.00 2.27 -8.79
CA ILE A 149 11.72 2.89 -8.45
C ILE A 149 10.81 2.73 -9.65
N VAL A 150 9.66 2.12 -9.44
CA VAL A 150 8.68 1.83 -10.49
C VAL A 150 7.33 2.46 -10.14
N ASP A 151 6.56 2.73 -11.19
CA ASP A 151 5.17 3.11 -11.07
C ASP A 151 4.34 2.14 -11.93
N PHE A 152 3.02 2.25 -11.89
CA PHE A 152 2.11 1.39 -12.63
C PHE A 152 1.05 2.23 -13.35
N GLU A 153 0.69 1.83 -14.55
CA GLU A 153 -0.33 2.53 -15.33
C GLU A 153 -1.71 2.45 -14.66
N ASN A 154 -2.01 1.32 -14.03
CA ASN A 154 -3.28 1.11 -13.35
C ASN A 154 -3.05 0.43 -11.99
N TYR A 155 -3.42 1.12 -10.93
CA TYR A 155 -3.30 0.63 -9.55
C TYR A 155 -4.33 -0.45 -9.17
N ASP A 156 -5.35 -0.70 -9.99
CA ASP A 156 -6.27 -1.82 -9.78
C ASP A 156 -5.58 -3.19 -9.90
N TYR A 157 -4.41 -3.23 -10.56
CA TYR A 157 -3.58 -4.42 -10.68
C TYR A 157 -2.55 -4.58 -9.57
N ILE A 158 -2.60 -3.70 -8.55
CA ILE A 158 -1.74 -3.77 -7.39
C ILE A 158 -2.56 -4.23 -6.19
N LEU A 159 -2.10 -5.28 -5.53
CA LEU A 159 -2.74 -5.81 -4.35
C LEU A 159 -1.82 -5.65 -3.14
N LYS A 160 -2.38 -5.18 -2.05
CA LYS A 160 -1.70 -5.10 -0.78
C LYS A 160 -1.42 -6.51 -0.23
N THR A 161 -0.22 -6.69 0.29
CA THR A 161 0.22 -7.94 0.91
C THR A 161 0.90 -7.60 2.23
N GLY A 162 0.20 -7.83 3.34
CA GLY A 162 0.65 -7.33 4.65
C GLY A 162 0.38 -5.85 4.85
N ASP A 163 1.11 -5.19 5.76
CA ASP A 163 0.80 -3.83 6.19
C ASP A 163 1.30 -2.76 5.20
N ASN A 164 2.48 -2.94 4.62
CA ASN A 164 3.14 -1.94 3.77
C ASN A 164 3.78 -2.50 2.50
N LEU A 165 3.49 -3.76 2.16
CA LEU A 165 3.97 -4.40 0.93
C LEU A 165 2.86 -4.55 -0.10
N TYR A 166 3.25 -4.47 -1.37
CA TYR A 166 2.37 -4.62 -2.51
C TYR A 166 2.90 -5.67 -3.47
N ARG A 167 1.99 -6.37 -4.12
CA ARG A 167 2.28 -7.27 -5.24
C ARG A 167 1.47 -6.87 -6.45
N VAL A 168 1.97 -7.16 -7.61
CA VAL A 168 1.22 -7.01 -8.86
C VAL A 168 0.52 -8.31 -9.24
N VAL A 169 -0.59 -8.19 -9.92
CA VAL A 169 -1.29 -9.30 -10.56
C VAL A 169 -1.06 -9.28 -12.07
N ASP A 170 -1.40 -10.36 -12.74
CA ASP A 170 -1.28 -10.47 -14.18
C ASP A 170 -2.05 -9.34 -14.89
N GLY A 171 -1.39 -8.71 -15.86
CA GLY A 171 -1.93 -7.56 -16.59
C GLY A 171 -1.46 -6.20 -16.08
N ALA A 172 -0.72 -6.14 -14.96
CA ALA A 172 -0.07 -4.92 -14.53
C ALA A 172 1.02 -4.48 -15.51
N THR A 173 1.03 -3.19 -15.84
CA THR A 173 2.08 -2.58 -16.67
C THR A 173 2.92 -1.66 -15.80
N GLU A 174 4.21 -2.00 -15.67
CA GLU A 174 5.19 -1.13 -15.01
C GLU A 174 5.51 0.06 -15.90
N THR A 175 5.62 1.23 -15.29
CA THR A 175 6.10 2.45 -15.92
C THR A 175 7.27 3.03 -15.13
N THR A 176 8.02 3.91 -15.74
CA THR A 176 9.06 4.66 -15.04
C THR A 176 8.42 5.65 -14.07
N SER A 177 8.79 5.60 -12.80
CA SER A 177 8.36 6.58 -11.81
C SER A 177 9.02 7.94 -12.06
N ASN A 178 8.24 9.00 -11.91
CA ASN A 178 8.72 10.38 -11.89
C ASN A 178 8.91 10.90 -10.45
N ALA A 179 8.81 10.05 -9.45
CA ALA A 179 9.01 10.43 -8.06
C ALA A 179 10.45 10.82 -7.79
N SER A 180 10.63 11.83 -6.96
CA SER A 180 11.95 12.22 -6.44
C SER A 180 12.22 11.46 -5.14
N VAL A 181 13.44 10.97 -4.99
CA VAL A 181 13.93 10.34 -3.75
C VAL A 181 14.43 11.42 -2.80
N LEU A 182 13.96 11.38 -1.57
CA LEU A 182 14.36 12.28 -0.49
C LEU A 182 15.11 11.48 0.57
N GLN A 183 16.42 11.72 0.69
CA GLN A 183 17.26 11.09 1.70
C GLN A 183 17.07 11.77 3.07
N GLY A 184 17.00 10.99 4.14
CA GLY A 184 16.78 11.47 5.50
C GLY A 184 15.31 11.78 5.81
N TYR A 185 14.40 11.19 5.06
CA TYR A 185 12.96 11.34 5.24
C TYR A 185 12.25 10.00 5.18
N THR A 186 11.12 9.91 5.86
CA THR A 186 10.19 8.77 5.78
C THR A 186 8.79 9.25 5.41
N GLU A 187 8.04 8.43 4.70
CA GLU A 187 6.64 8.67 4.43
C GLU A 187 5.80 8.07 5.56
N GLN A 188 4.97 8.90 6.17
CA GLN A 188 4.02 8.47 7.20
C GLN A 188 2.80 7.83 6.55
N SER A 189 2.02 7.11 7.34
CA SER A 189 0.71 6.63 6.90
C SER A 189 -0.17 7.78 6.40
N ASN A 190 -0.98 7.55 5.36
CA ASN A 190 -1.99 8.50 4.91
C ASN A 190 -3.32 8.36 5.68
N VAL A 191 -3.39 7.53 6.71
CA VAL A 191 -4.56 7.36 7.58
C VAL A 191 -4.78 8.60 8.43
N ASN A 192 -5.97 9.17 8.33
CA ASN A 192 -6.40 10.24 9.22
C ASN A 192 -7.18 9.66 10.41
N VAL A 193 -6.51 9.52 11.54
CA VAL A 193 -7.07 8.93 12.78
C VAL A 193 -8.32 9.66 13.25
N VAL A 194 -8.39 10.98 13.06
CA VAL A 194 -9.55 11.78 13.49
C VAL A 194 -10.76 11.48 12.62
N SER A 195 -10.59 11.38 11.30
CA SER A 195 -11.65 10.99 10.38
C SER A 195 -12.16 9.58 10.68
N GLU A 196 -11.26 8.63 10.90
CA GLU A 196 -11.61 7.25 11.25
C GLU A 196 -12.41 7.16 12.55
N MET A 197 -12.07 7.96 13.57
CA MET A 197 -12.83 8.03 14.82
C MET A 197 -14.23 8.59 14.60
N VAL A 198 -14.38 9.60 13.77
CA VAL A 198 -15.70 10.19 13.43
C VAL A 198 -16.55 9.19 12.68
N ASP A 199 -15.98 8.49 11.71
CA ASP A 199 -16.68 7.47 10.93
C ASP A 199 -17.13 6.30 11.84
N MET A 200 -16.28 5.86 12.76
CA MET A 200 -16.61 4.83 13.74
C MET A 200 -17.77 5.26 14.65
N ILE A 201 -17.77 6.51 15.12
CA ILE A 201 -18.88 7.06 15.93
C ILE A 201 -20.17 7.14 15.11
N THR A 202 -20.06 7.51 13.84
CA THR A 202 -21.22 7.62 12.95
C THR A 202 -21.83 6.24 12.67
N VAL A 203 -21.01 5.25 12.41
CA VAL A 203 -21.47 3.87 12.20
C VAL A 203 -22.11 3.31 13.47
N THR A 204 -21.50 3.50 14.65
CA THR A 204 -22.07 3.01 15.92
C THR A 204 -23.39 3.69 16.30
N ARG A 205 -23.64 4.91 15.83
CA ARG A 205 -24.94 5.59 16.04
C ARG A 205 -26.02 5.16 15.07
N ALA A 206 -25.64 4.56 13.94
CA ALA A 206 -26.56 4.07 12.93
C ALA A 206 -27.11 2.65 13.23
N TYR A 207 -26.56 1.98 14.24
CA TYR A 207 -27.01 0.70 14.78
C TYR A 207 -27.72 0.90 16.14
#